data_70809f1b8aa15d6a712f9ba869bfe240
#
_entry.id   70809f1b8aa15d6a712f9ba869bfe240
#
_cell.length_a   1.000
_cell.length_b   1.000
_cell.length_c   1.000
_cell.angle_alpha   90.00
_cell.angle_beta   90.00
_cell.angle_gamma   90.00
#
_symmetry.space_group_name_H-M   'P 1'
#
loop_
_entity.id
_entity.type
_entity.pdbx_description
1 polymer ?
#
loop_
_entity_poly.entity_id
_entity_poly.type
_entity_poly.pdbx_seq_one_letter_code
_entity_poly.pdbx_strand_id
1 'polypeptide(L)'
;MSMLIRGGTIVNHDASRRADVLIEDGRIVAVGEGQAAPAGAEIIDAGGAYVLPGGIDPHTHCELAFMGSVSADDFEWATKAALSGGTTMIVDFCIPAPGASMLEAYADWRSRSARTACDYGFHMAITSGVLTIEGLSCGASGRSASKLRSLPQSDDAGDHATG
;
A
#
# COMPACT_ATOMS: atom_id res chain seq x y z
N MET A 1 9.61 -13.34 16.23
CA MET A 1 10.46 -13.91 15.17
C MET A 1 11.52 -12.88 14.82
N SER A 2 12.82 -13.27 14.86
CA SER A 2 13.92 -12.34 14.59
C SER A 2 14.62 -12.69 13.28
N MET A 3 15.05 -11.67 12.54
CA MET A 3 15.76 -11.80 11.27
C MET A 3 16.89 -10.78 11.20
N LEU A 4 18.04 -11.17 10.69
CA LEU A 4 19.17 -10.29 10.42
C LEU A 4 19.52 -10.32 8.93
N ILE A 5 19.34 -9.18 8.25
CA ILE A 5 19.87 -8.97 6.89
C ILE A 5 21.27 -8.41 7.04
N ARG A 6 22.29 -9.14 6.57
CA ARG A 6 23.71 -8.84 6.84
C ARG A 6 24.46 -8.42 5.58
N GLY A 7 25.29 -7.40 5.71
CA GLY A 7 26.35 -7.06 4.74
C GLY A 7 25.89 -6.42 3.46
N GLY A 8 24.61 -6.02 3.36
CA GLY A 8 24.05 -5.35 2.20
C GLY A 8 24.43 -3.89 2.09
N THR A 9 24.17 -3.29 0.94
CA THR A 9 24.18 -1.85 0.77
C THR A 9 22.75 -1.33 0.92
N ILE A 10 22.46 -0.69 2.05
CA ILE A 10 21.14 -0.08 2.30
C ILE A 10 21.03 1.20 1.49
N VAL A 11 19.96 1.32 0.72
CA VAL A 11 19.68 2.48 -0.13
C VAL A 11 18.38 3.11 0.32
N ASN A 12 18.46 4.34 0.81
CA ASN A 12 17.34 5.19 1.15
C ASN A 12 17.31 6.43 0.25
N HIS A 13 16.28 7.27 0.40
CA HIS A 13 16.12 8.50 -0.37
C HIS A 13 17.23 9.54 -0.14
N ASP A 14 17.92 9.46 1.00
CA ASP A 14 18.92 10.42 1.45
C ASP A 14 20.36 9.90 1.42
N ALA A 15 20.54 8.58 1.46
CA ALA A 15 21.87 7.97 1.55
C ALA A 15 21.91 6.52 1.11
N SER A 16 23.12 6.09 0.70
CA SER A 16 23.46 4.67 0.51
C SER A 16 24.67 4.33 1.37
N ARG A 17 24.59 3.25 2.16
CA ARG A 17 25.68 2.81 3.03
C ARG A 17 25.65 1.29 3.25
N ARG A 18 26.81 0.71 3.51
CA ARG A 18 26.84 -0.67 4.00
C ARG A 18 26.33 -0.72 5.44
N ALA A 19 25.41 -1.62 5.70
CA ALA A 19 24.94 -1.88 7.05
C ALA A 19 24.14 -3.19 7.09
N ASP A 20 23.90 -3.66 8.31
CA ASP A 20 22.99 -4.76 8.61
C ASP A 20 21.64 -4.19 9.04
N VAL A 21 20.58 -4.98 8.85
CA VAL A 21 19.22 -4.63 9.34
C VAL A 21 18.75 -5.75 10.26
N LEU A 22 18.51 -5.41 11.52
CA LEU A 22 17.91 -6.32 12.49
C LEU A 22 16.39 -6.06 12.55
N ILE A 23 15.64 -7.15 12.39
CA ILE A 23 14.17 -7.13 12.39
C ILE A 23 13.71 -8.05 13.53
N GLU A 24 12.84 -7.56 14.39
CA GLU A 24 12.18 -8.32 15.44
C GLU A 24 10.68 -8.08 15.38
N ASP A 25 9.90 -9.16 15.42
CA ASP A 25 8.45 -9.13 15.37
C ASP A 25 7.87 -8.24 14.25
N GLY A 26 8.49 -8.34 13.06
CA GLY A 26 8.07 -7.60 11.87
C GLY A 26 8.43 -6.11 11.89
N ARG A 27 9.33 -5.67 12.79
CA ARG A 27 9.78 -4.28 12.90
C ARG A 27 11.29 -4.19 12.79
N ILE A 28 11.79 -3.19 12.07
CA ILE A 28 13.21 -2.85 12.07
C ILE A 28 13.55 -2.24 13.44
N VAL A 29 14.42 -2.90 14.19
CA VAL A 29 14.87 -2.46 15.52
C VAL A 29 16.27 -1.85 15.52
N ALA A 30 17.10 -2.23 14.53
CA ALA A 30 18.42 -1.63 14.36
C ALA A 30 18.86 -1.63 12.89
N VAL A 31 19.61 -0.59 12.51
CA VAL A 31 20.29 -0.46 11.23
C VAL A 31 21.70 0.05 11.49
N GLY A 32 22.73 -0.75 11.20
CA GLY A 32 24.13 -0.38 11.42
C GLY A 32 25.05 -1.53 11.13
N GLU A 33 26.35 -1.28 11.04
CA GLU A 33 27.35 -2.33 10.79
C GLU A 33 27.54 -3.20 12.03
N GLY A 34 27.80 -4.49 11.80
CA GLY A 34 28.19 -5.45 12.82
C GLY A 34 27.09 -5.81 13.82
N GLN A 35 25.82 -5.80 13.39
CA GLN A 35 24.72 -6.21 14.25
C GLN A 35 24.87 -7.69 14.65
N ALA A 36 24.69 -7.95 15.95
CA ALA A 36 24.65 -9.32 16.47
C ALA A 36 23.29 -9.95 16.16
N ALA A 37 23.32 -11.16 15.59
CA ALA A 37 22.10 -11.92 15.41
C ALA A 37 21.61 -12.47 16.76
N PRO A 38 20.36 -12.24 17.16
CA PRO A 38 19.77 -12.92 18.30
C PRO A 38 19.81 -14.45 18.15
N ALA A 39 19.80 -15.17 19.25
CA ALA A 39 19.75 -16.63 19.21
C ALA A 39 18.50 -17.11 18.46
N GLY A 40 18.70 -17.96 17.44
CA GLY A 40 17.61 -18.49 16.60
C GLY A 40 17.08 -17.51 15.54
N ALA A 41 17.73 -16.36 15.32
CA ALA A 41 17.35 -15.46 14.24
C ALA A 41 17.67 -16.08 12.87
N GLU A 42 16.79 -15.85 11.91
CA GLU A 42 17.08 -16.11 10.50
C GLU A 42 18.13 -15.10 10.01
N ILE A 43 19.15 -15.58 9.28
CA ILE A 43 20.19 -14.73 8.72
C ILE A 43 20.07 -14.74 7.20
N ILE A 44 19.87 -13.55 6.61
CA ILE A 44 19.91 -13.33 5.17
C ILE A 44 21.25 -12.67 4.83
N ASP A 45 22.12 -13.35 4.09
CA ASP A 45 23.34 -12.75 3.56
C ASP A 45 23.01 -11.90 2.33
N ALA A 46 23.15 -10.59 2.48
CA ALA A 46 22.94 -9.59 1.43
C ALA A 46 24.28 -9.02 0.90
N GLY A 47 25.39 -9.75 1.11
CA GLY A 47 26.72 -9.32 0.63
C GLY A 47 26.72 -9.06 -0.87
N GLY A 48 27.04 -7.82 -1.29
CA GLY A 48 27.02 -7.39 -2.69
C GLY A 48 25.65 -7.01 -3.25
N ALA A 49 24.56 -7.17 -2.47
CA ALA A 49 23.22 -6.77 -2.88
C ALA A 49 22.83 -5.39 -2.33
N TYR A 50 21.84 -4.77 -2.98
CA TYR A 50 21.16 -3.62 -2.44
C TYR A 50 19.98 -4.06 -1.55
N VAL A 51 19.81 -3.38 -0.43
CA VAL A 51 18.66 -3.51 0.46
C VAL A 51 17.86 -2.22 0.42
N LEU A 52 16.67 -2.29 -0.12
CA LEU A 52 15.78 -1.13 -0.32
C LEU A 52 14.51 -1.30 0.52
N PRO A 53 13.85 -0.21 0.91
CA PRO A 53 12.46 -0.27 1.33
C PRO A 53 11.60 -0.92 0.23
N GLY A 54 10.58 -1.67 0.63
CA GLY A 54 9.61 -2.18 -0.34
C GLY A 54 8.92 -1.06 -1.09
N GLY A 55 8.62 -1.30 -2.37
CA GLY A 55 7.89 -0.35 -3.20
C GLY A 55 6.47 -0.11 -2.68
N ILE A 56 5.96 1.09 -2.89
CA ILE A 56 4.57 1.45 -2.64
C ILE A 56 3.95 1.83 -3.98
N ASP A 57 2.91 1.11 -4.40
CA ASP A 57 2.09 1.50 -5.53
C ASP A 57 0.89 2.32 -5.02
N PRO A 58 0.90 3.65 -5.23
CA PRO A 58 -0.13 4.53 -4.67
C PRO A 58 -1.41 4.59 -5.51
N HIS A 59 -1.53 3.83 -6.60
CA HIS A 59 -2.67 3.92 -7.51
C HIS A 59 -2.96 2.59 -8.19
N THR A 60 -3.84 1.79 -7.60
CA THR A 60 -4.25 0.49 -8.14
C THR A 60 -5.75 0.36 -8.28
N HIS A 61 -6.19 -0.60 -9.10
CA HIS A 61 -7.59 -0.91 -9.35
C HIS A 61 -7.79 -2.43 -9.41
N CYS A 62 -7.80 -3.07 -8.24
CA CYS A 62 -8.08 -4.50 -8.10
C CYS A 62 -9.59 -4.75 -8.14
N GLU A 63 -10.04 -5.78 -8.84
CA GLU A 63 -11.47 -6.15 -8.96
C GLU A 63 -12.38 -4.98 -9.38
N LEU A 64 -11.84 -4.04 -10.15
CA LEU A 64 -12.61 -2.87 -10.59
C LEU A 64 -13.60 -3.26 -11.70
N ALA A 65 -14.88 -3.05 -11.43
CA ALA A 65 -15.92 -3.12 -12.46
C ALA A 65 -15.86 -1.87 -13.34
N PHE A 66 -15.59 -2.03 -14.63
CA PHE A 66 -15.48 -0.93 -15.59
C PHE A 66 -15.97 -1.36 -16.98
N MET A 67 -16.81 -0.54 -17.60
CA MET A 67 -17.33 -0.76 -18.97
C MET A 67 -17.92 -2.16 -19.23
N GLY A 68 -18.64 -2.72 -18.26
CA GLY A 68 -19.27 -4.04 -18.40
C GLY A 68 -18.32 -5.22 -18.21
N SER A 69 -17.10 -4.99 -17.79
CA SER A 69 -16.09 -5.99 -17.42
C SER A 69 -15.58 -5.73 -16.01
N VAL A 70 -14.69 -6.61 -15.52
CA VAL A 70 -13.98 -6.46 -14.27
C VAL A 70 -12.49 -6.59 -14.55
N SER A 71 -11.63 -5.84 -13.85
CA SER A 71 -10.19 -5.99 -13.96
C SER A 71 -9.78 -7.44 -13.70
N ALA A 72 -8.76 -7.93 -14.43
CA ALA A 72 -8.39 -9.34 -14.47
C ALA A 72 -7.94 -9.89 -13.11
N ASP A 73 -7.27 -9.06 -12.33
CA ASP A 73 -6.68 -9.47 -11.06
C ASP A 73 -7.58 -9.12 -9.89
N ASP A 74 -7.80 -10.10 -9.02
CA ASP A 74 -8.34 -9.87 -7.69
C ASP A 74 -7.24 -9.36 -6.73
N PHE A 75 -7.63 -8.96 -5.52
CA PHE A 75 -6.69 -8.47 -4.53
C PHE A 75 -5.60 -9.48 -4.14
N GLU A 76 -5.91 -10.77 -4.16
CA GLU A 76 -4.94 -11.81 -3.83
C GLU A 76 -3.86 -11.93 -4.92
N TRP A 77 -4.25 -12.06 -6.18
CA TRP A 77 -3.31 -12.23 -7.28
C TRP A 77 -2.52 -10.95 -7.59
N ALA A 78 -3.19 -9.80 -7.61
CA ALA A 78 -2.52 -8.50 -7.79
C ALA A 78 -1.43 -8.27 -6.75
N THR A 79 -1.72 -8.54 -5.47
CA THR A 79 -0.74 -8.32 -4.40
C THR A 79 0.36 -9.36 -4.34
N LYS A 80 0.11 -10.61 -4.75
CA LYS A 80 1.17 -11.61 -4.96
C LYS A 80 2.11 -11.21 -6.09
N ALA A 81 1.56 -10.71 -7.20
CA ALA A 81 2.36 -10.19 -8.31
C ALA A 81 3.18 -8.96 -7.88
N ALA A 82 2.57 -8.03 -7.13
CA ALA A 82 3.24 -6.86 -6.56
C ALA A 82 4.44 -7.25 -5.70
N LEU A 83 4.26 -8.19 -4.77
CA LEU A 83 5.34 -8.70 -3.91
C LEU A 83 6.46 -9.34 -4.73
N SER A 84 6.13 -10.07 -5.79
CA SER A 84 7.14 -10.69 -6.68
C SER A 84 8.00 -9.64 -7.39
N GLY A 85 7.49 -8.42 -7.57
CA GLY A 85 8.20 -7.26 -8.11
C GLY A 85 8.84 -6.36 -7.07
N GLY A 86 8.71 -6.69 -5.77
CA GLY A 86 9.26 -5.88 -4.67
C GLY A 86 8.34 -4.76 -4.18
N THR A 87 7.09 -4.69 -4.66
CA THR A 87 6.08 -3.79 -4.12
C THR A 87 5.42 -4.42 -2.91
N THR A 88 5.55 -3.80 -1.75
CA THR A 88 5.10 -4.33 -0.45
C THR A 88 3.83 -3.66 0.07
N MET A 89 3.37 -2.62 -0.60
CA MET A 89 2.13 -1.90 -0.26
C MET A 89 1.46 -1.40 -1.54
N ILE A 90 0.14 -1.53 -1.59
CA ILE A 90 -0.71 -0.92 -2.62
C ILE A 90 -1.69 0.07 -2.00
N VAL A 91 -2.12 1.07 -2.78
CA VAL A 91 -3.23 1.95 -2.39
C VAL A 91 -4.27 1.91 -3.51
N ASP A 92 -5.36 1.21 -3.23
CA ASP A 92 -6.45 1.00 -4.18
C ASP A 92 -7.54 2.07 -4.04
N PHE A 93 -8.43 2.16 -5.02
CA PHE A 93 -9.52 3.15 -5.04
C PHE A 93 -10.86 2.52 -4.70
N CYS A 94 -11.45 2.92 -3.57
CA CYS A 94 -12.86 2.70 -3.31
C CYS A 94 -13.69 3.62 -4.20
N ILE A 95 -14.46 3.06 -5.13
CA ILE A 95 -15.27 3.81 -6.08
C ILE A 95 -16.75 3.53 -5.77
N PRO A 96 -17.46 4.44 -5.08
CA PRO A 96 -18.88 4.26 -4.80
C PRO A 96 -19.70 4.19 -6.10
N ALA A 97 -20.63 3.25 -6.15
CA ALA A 97 -21.65 3.27 -7.21
C ALA A 97 -22.51 4.53 -7.11
N PRO A 98 -23.12 5.00 -8.22
CA PRO A 98 -24.03 6.14 -8.17
C PRO A 98 -25.11 5.95 -7.10
N GLY A 99 -25.21 6.91 -6.17
CA GLY A 99 -26.17 6.87 -5.06
C GLY A 99 -25.78 6.02 -3.85
N ALA A 100 -24.66 5.28 -3.90
CA ALA A 100 -24.15 4.55 -2.74
C ALA A 100 -23.36 5.47 -1.80
N SER A 101 -23.34 5.12 -0.52
CA SER A 101 -22.55 5.86 0.45
C SER A 101 -21.06 5.49 0.36
N MET A 102 -20.18 6.42 0.76
CA MET A 102 -18.73 6.14 0.85
C MET A 102 -18.40 5.06 1.87
N LEU A 103 -19.19 4.96 2.96
CA LEU A 103 -18.98 3.93 3.99
C LEU A 103 -19.33 2.54 3.47
N GLU A 104 -20.39 2.39 2.68
CA GLU A 104 -20.73 1.12 2.03
C GLU A 104 -19.64 0.72 1.03
N ALA A 105 -19.17 1.64 0.18
CA ALA A 105 -18.07 1.37 -0.73
C ALA A 105 -16.79 0.95 0.04
N TYR A 106 -16.46 1.64 1.11
CA TYR A 106 -15.31 1.29 1.94
C TYR A 106 -15.45 -0.11 2.56
N ALA A 107 -16.63 -0.45 3.07
CA ALA A 107 -16.88 -1.78 3.65
C ALA A 107 -16.73 -2.89 2.60
N ASP A 108 -17.21 -2.66 1.37
CA ASP A 108 -17.07 -3.60 0.25
C ASP A 108 -15.59 -3.79 -0.12
N TRP A 109 -14.83 -2.70 -0.31
CA TRP A 109 -13.38 -2.80 -0.59
C TRP A 109 -12.61 -3.48 0.53
N ARG A 110 -12.95 -3.18 1.78
CA ARG A 110 -12.38 -3.87 2.95
C ARG A 110 -12.64 -5.38 2.93
N SER A 111 -13.83 -5.78 2.52
CA SER A 111 -14.18 -7.20 2.39
C SER A 111 -13.37 -7.91 1.31
N ARG A 112 -13.25 -7.29 0.12
CA ARG A 112 -12.48 -7.85 -1.01
C ARG A 112 -10.99 -7.93 -0.68
N SER A 113 -10.44 -6.90 -0.03
CA SER A 113 -9.02 -6.83 0.33
C SER A 113 -8.61 -7.75 1.49
N ALA A 114 -9.52 -8.52 2.08
CA ALA A 114 -9.18 -9.44 3.16
C ALA A 114 -8.17 -10.53 2.77
N ARG A 115 -8.00 -10.77 1.45
CA ARG A 115 -7.07 -11.77 0.90
C ARG A 115 -5.76 -11.16 0.38
N THR A 116 -5.50 -9.88 0.59
CA THR A 116 -4.24 -9.25 0.17
C THR A 116 -3.03 -9.91 0.82
N ALA A 117 -1.99 -10.12 0.02
CA ALA A 117 -0.73 -10.71 0.47
C ALA A 117 0.27 -9.65 0.99
N CYS A 118 0.09 -8.37 0.64
CA CYS A 118 0.92 -7.25 1.10
C CYS A 118 0.11 -6.24 1.92
N ASP A 119 0.76 -5.21 2.43
CA ASP A 119 0.06 -4.09 3.05
C ASP A 119 -0.79 -3.35 2.03
N TYR A 120 -1.90 -2.77 2.49
CA TYR A 120 -2.79 -2.02 1.62
C TYR A 120 -3.40 -0.80 2.29
N GLY A 121 -3.79 0.16 1.48
CA GLY A 121 -4.58 1.33 1.85
C GLY A 121 -5.62 1.63 0.79
N PHE A 122 -6.48 2.62 1.07
CA PHE A 122 -7.49 3.05 0.11
C PHE A 122 -7.52 4.56 -0.05
N HIS A 123 -7.71 4.98 -1.29
CA HIS A 123 -8.28 6.27 -1.63
C HIS A 123 -9.79 6.14 -1.73
N MET A 124 -10.51 7.19 -1.41
CA MET A 124 -11.94 7.27 -1.67
C MET A 124 -12.17 8.16 -2.89
N ALA A 125 -12.71 7.58 -3.97
CA ALA A 125 -13.10 8.33 -5.14
C ALA A 125 -14.43 9.06 -4.88
N ILE A 126 -14.45 10.35 -5.15
CA ILE A 126 -15.65 11.18 -5.05
C ILE A 126 -16.16 11.39 -6.47
N THR A 127 -17.12 10.57 -6.89
CA THR A 127 -17.59 10.50 -8.29
C THR A 127 -18.91 11.20 -8.54
N SER A 128 -19.68 11.54 -7.49
CA SER A 128 -20.95 12.25 -7.63
C SER A 128 -21.20 13.14 -6.42
N GLY A 129 -21.71 14.36 -6.69
CA GLY A 129 -21.82 15.38 -5.67
C GLY A 129 -23.04 15.23 -4.77
N VAL A 130 -22.91 14.72 -3.63
CA VAL A 130 -23.34 15.22 -2.31
C VAL A 130 -22.55 14.43 -1.27
N LEU A 131 -21.54 15.06 -0.69
CA LEU A 131 -20.73 14.49 0.37
C LEU A 131 -21.42 14.72 1.70
N THR A 132 -22.08 13.71 2.24
CA THR A 132 -22.33 13.66 3.68
C THR A 132 -21.12 12.97 4.33
N ILE A 133 -20.20 13.75 4.90
CA ILE A 133 -19.02 13.26 5.63
C ILE A 133 -19.39 12.89 7.09
N GLU A 134 -20.62 12.57 7.37
CA GLU A 134 -21.05 12.17 8.70
C GLU A 134 -20.50 10.77 9.00
N GLY A 135 -19.64 10.68 10.02
CA GLY A 135 -19.15 9.42 10.59
C GLY A 135 -17.74 9.01 10.21
N LEU A 136 -16.95 9.79 9.49
CA LEU A 136 -15.53 9.51 9.23
C LEU A 136 -14.66 9.94 10.42
N SER A 137 -14.69 9.20 11.51
CA SER A 137 -13.65 9.28 12.53
C SER A 137 -12.51 8.35 12.18
N CYS A 138 -11.30 8.89 12.02
CA CYS A 138 -10.09 8.11 11.85
C CYS A 138 -9.74 7.41 13.17
N GLY A 139 -10.25 6.21 13.38
CA GLY A 139 -9.88 5.35 14.49
C GLY A 139 -8.54 4.70 14.20
N ALA A 140 -7.48 5.22 14.80
CA ALA A 140 -6.17 4.58 14.79
C ALA A 140 -6.19 3.40 15.75
N SER A 141 -6.52 2.21 15.28
CA SER A 141 -6.23 0.98 16.00
C SER A 141 -6.08 -0.19 15.03
N GLY A 142 -4.85 -0.69 14.90
CA GLY A 142 -4.51 -1.99 14.31
C GLY A 142 -4.08 -1.94 12.85
N ARG A 143 -2.85 -2.26 12.61
CA ARG A 143 -2.14 -2.83 11.43
C ARG A 143 -2.76 -2.67 10.04
N SER A 144 -3.32 -1.54 9.73
CA SER A 144 -3.70 -1.17 8.38
C SER A 144 -3.75 0.35 8.36
N ALA A 145 -2.81 0.95 7.69
CA ALA A 145 -2.82 2.40 7.46
C ALA A 145 -3.88 2.73 6.40
N SER A 146 -5.15 2.57 6.75
CA SER A 146 -6.24 3.09 5.92
C SER A 146 -6.27 4.60 6.07
N LYS A 147 -5.49 5.29 5.24
CA LYS A 147 -5.57 6.75 5.12
C LYS A 147 -6.65 7.09 4.10
N LEU A 148 -7.82 7.45 4.58
CA LEU A 148 -8.84 8.07 3.74
C LEU A 148 -8.29 9.45 3.32
N ARG A 149 -7.98 9.65 2.04
CA ARG A 149 -7.68 10.96 1.47
C ARG A 149 -8.77 11.29 0.46
N SER A 150 -9.40 12.46 0.62
CA SER A 150 -10.14 13.09 -0.46
C SER A 150 -9.14 13.71 -1.42
N LEU A 151 -9.18 13.28 -2.69
CA LEU A 151 -8.46 13.99 -3.74
C LEU A 151 -9.31 15.20 -4.17
N PRO A 152 -8.71 16.37 -4.36
CA PRO A 152 -9.42 17.47 -5.01
C PRO A 152 -9.83 17.04 -6.41
N GLN A 153 -11.09 17.29 -6.79
CA GLN A 153 -11.49 17.18 -8.19
C GLN A 153 -10.66 18.19 -8.99
N SER A 154 -9.99 17.73 -10.04
CA SER A 154 -9.51 18.62 -11.06
C SER A 154 -10.73 19.14 -11.84
N ASP A 155 -11.05 20.40 -11.68
CA ASP A 155 -12.04 21.12 -12.52
C ASP A 155 -11.43 21.34 -13.92
N ASP A 156 -11.22 20.25 -14.67
CA ASP A 156 -10.88 20.29 -16.09
C ASP A 156 -12.04 19.72 -16.91
N ALA A 157 -13.21 20.34 -16.77
CA ALA A 157 -14.19 20.35 -17.84
C ALA A 157 -13.80 21.50 -18.77
N GLY A 158 -12.86 21.27 -19.66
CA GLY A 158 -12.50 22.20 -20.71
C GLY A 158 -13.72 22.51 -21.56
N ASP A 159 -14.18 23.75 -21.43
CA ASP A 159 -15.16 24.40 -22.27
C ASP A 159 -14.61 24.51 -23.70
N HIS A 160 -14.90 23.54 -24.54
CA HIS A 160 -14.75 23.68 -25.98
C HIS A 160 -16.01 24.34 -26.53
N ALA A 161 -16.11 25.64 -26.29
CA ALA A 161 -17.01 26.49 -27.03
C ALA A 161 -16.48 26.65 -28.47
N THR A 162 -17.31 26.24 -29.38
CA THR A 162 -17.26 26.47 -30.82
C THR A 162 -17.13 27.94 -31.15
N GLY A 163 -16.20 28.26 -32.02
CA GLY A 163 -16.05 29.52 -32.77
C GLY A 163 -15.35 29.23 -34.08
#